data_5d33f0bd806f929f7054385729ab9e3d
#
_entry.id   5d33f0bd806f929f7054385729ab9e3d
#
_cell.length_a   1.000
_cell.length_b   1.000
_cell.length_c   1.000
_cell.angle_alpha   90.00
_cell.angle_beta   90.00
_cell.angle_gamma   90.00
#
_symmetry.space_group_name_H-M   'P 1'
#
loop_
_entity.id
_entity.type
_entity.pdbx_description
1 polymer ?
#
loop_
_entity_poly.entity_id
_entity_poly.type
_entity_poly.pdbx_seq_one_letter_code
_entity_poly.pdbx_strand_id
1 'polypeptide(L)'
;DSVTIHDSLVCGQCRIFGHALINQHSMIVAAQGLTPDHQLLLQIYDRARVSASRIVHQAQIYGDAVIRYAFIEHRAEVFDFASIEGNEENNVWLCDCAKVYGHAQVKAGIEEDAIPTIHYSSQVAEYAIVEGNCVLKHHVLIGGNAVVRGGPILLDEHVVIQGESRITGAVIIENH
;
A
#
# COMPACT_ATOMS: atom_id res chain seq x y z
N ASP A 1 -5.50 -25.03 -4.79
CA ASP A 1 -5.68 -23.60 -4.52
C ASP A 1 -6.79 -23.44 -3.48
N SER A 2 -6.52 -22.74 -2.40
CA SER A 2 -7.50 -22.52 -1.33
C SER A 2 -7.44 -21.08 -0.84
N VAL A 3 -8.48 -20.32 -1.15
CA VAL A 3 -8.70 -18.99 -0.55
C VAL A 3 -9.24 -19.19 0.87
N THR A 4 -8.72 -18.44 1.83
CA THR A 4 -9.23 -18.43 3.20
C THR A 4 -9.72 -17.04 3.55
N ILE A 5 -10.99 -16.91 3.92
CA ILE A 5 -11.61 -15.66 4.40
C ILE A 5 -12.19 -15.94 5.78
N HIS A 6 -11.75 -15.22 6.78
CA HIS A 6 -12.19 -15.41 8.15
C HIS A 6 -12.47 -14.05 8.83
N ASP A 7 -13.60 -13.93 9.52
CA ASP A 7 -14.02 -12.71 10.21
C ASP A 7 -13.86 -11.43 9.39
N SER A 8 -14.33 -11.45 8.14
CA SER A 8 -14.10 -10.35 7.19
C SER A 8 -15.31 -10.13 6.30
N LEU A 9 -15.49 -8.92 5.79
CA LEU A 9 -16.52 -8.54 4.85
C LEU A 9 -15.95 -8.46 3.43
N VAL A 10 -16.59 -9.14 2.50
CA VAL A 10 -16.26 -9.06 1.07
C VAL A 10 -17.52 -8.74 0.29
N CYS A 11 -17.53 -7.66 -0.47
CA CYS A 11 -18.67 -7.27 -1.30
C CYS A 11 -18.27 -6.50 -2.57
N GLY A 12 -19.17 -6.45 -3.53
CA GLY A 12 -18.96 -5.79 -4.81
C GLY A 12 -18.33 -6.70 -5.87
N GLN A 13 -17.91 -6.09 -6.98
CA GLN A 13 -17.32 -6.79 -8.11
C GLN A 13 -15.82 -7.04 -7.88
N CYS A 14 -15.49 -8.10 -7.17
CA CYS A 14 -14.12 -8.47 -6.88
C CYS A 14 -13.78 -9.90 -7.30
N ARG A 15 -12.51 -10.19 -7.39
CA ARG A 15 -11.98 -11.53 -7.69
C ARG A 15 -10.88 -11.89 -6.69
N ILE A 16 -11.10 -12.95 -5.93
CA ILE A 16 -10.16 -13.46 -4.95
C ILE A 16 -9.83 -14.91 -5.28
N PHE A 17 -8.56 -15.25 -5.47
CA PHE A 17 -8.17 -16.60 -5.92
C PHE A 17 -6.74 -16.96 -5.47
N GLY A 18 -6.27 -18.15 -5.86
CA GLY A 18 -4.96 -18.67 -5.45
C GLY A 18 -4.96 -19.18 -4.00
N HIS A 19 -4.04 -18.71 -3.20
CA HIS A 19 -3.90 -19.01 -1.76
C HIS A 19 -4.06 -17.76 -0.89
N ALA A 20 -4.86 -16.81 -1.33
CA ALA A 20 -5.08 -15.56 -0.62
C ALA A 20 -5.70 -15.79 0.77
N LEU A 21 -5.21 -15.05 1.77
CA LEU A 21 -5.71 -15.07 3.13
C LEU A 21 -6.24 -13.68 3.53
N ILE A 22 -7.50 -13.61 3.92
CA ILE A 22 -8.14 -12.38 4.39
C ILE A 22 -8.75 -12.65 5.77
N ASN A 23 -8.36 -11.86 6.77
CA ASN A 23 -8.81 -12.08 8.15
C ASN A 23 -8.85 -10.80 9.01
N GLN A 24 -9.12 -10.97 10.31
CA GLN A 24 -9.07 -9.91 11.33
C GLN A 24 -9.93 -8.69 10.98
N HIS A 25 -11.20 -8.92 10.65
CA HIS A 25 -12.19 -7.88 10.35
C HIS A 25 -11.82 -6.99 9.15
N SER A 26 -11.08 -7.55 8.19
CA SER A 26 -10.80 -6.85 6.94
C SER A 26 -12.08 -6.57 6.15
N MET A 27 -12.10 -5.43 5.46
CA MET A 27 -13.20 -5.01 4.60
C MET A 27 -12.72 -4.92 3.14
N ILE A 28 -13.23 -5.79 2.29
CA ILE A 28 -12.96 -5.77 0.86
C ILE A 28 -14.23 -5.30 0.15
N VAL A 29 -14.21 -4.06 -0.32
CA VAL A 29 -15.39 -3.40 -0.90
C VAL A 29 -15.07 -2.91 -2.31
N ALA A 30 -15.35 -3.75 -3.29
CA ALA A 30 -15.09 -3.43 -4.69
C ALA A 30 -16.13 -2.45 -5.26
N ALA A 31 -15.73 -1.70 -6.27
CA ALA A 31 -16.65 -0.86 -7.05
C ALA A 31 -17.75 -1.71 -7.67
N GLN A 32 -18.93 -1.12 -7.86
CA GLN A 32 -20.10 -1.77 -8.48
C GLN A 32 -20.43 -1.12 -9.83
N GLY A 33 -21.15 -1.84 -10.67
CA GLY A 33 -21.62 -1.33 -11.96
C GLY A 33 -20.54 -1.17 -13.02
N LEU A 34 -19.37 -1.77 -12.80
CA LEU A 34 -18.31 -1.82 -13.80
C LEU A 34 -18.69 -2.82 -14.90
N THR A 35 -18.32 -2.51 -16.14
CA THR A 35 -18.36 -3.49 -17.23
C THR A 35 -17.41 -4.65 -16.90
N PRO A 36 -17.69 -5.89 -17.39
CA PRO A 36 -16.89 -7.07 -17.04
C PRO A 36 -15.50 -7.08 -17.72
N ASP A 37 -14.78 -5.98 -17.67
CA ASP A 37 -13.36 -5.90 -17.98
C ASP A 37 -12.58 -6.34 -16.74
N HIS A 38 -11.96 -7.50 -16.79
CA HIS A 38 -11.21 -8.08 -15.67
C HIS A 38 -10.07 -7.19 -15.16
N GLN A 39 -9.60 -6.25 -15.95
CA GLN A 39 -8.55 -5.31 -15.54
C GLN A 39 -9.06 -4.22 -14.60
N LEU A 40 -10.37 -4.03 -14.53
CA LEU A 40 -11.01 -3.02 -13.67
C LEU A 40 -11.57 -3.57 -12.36
N LEU A 41 -11.48 -4.88 -12.12
CA LEU A 41 -11.95 -5.49 -10.87
C LEU A 41 -10.92 -5.34 -9.76
N LEU A 42 -11.40 -5.19 -8.52
CA LEU A 42 -10.56 -5.42 -7.35
C LEU A 42 -10.10 -6.88 -7.35
N GLN A 43 -8.82 -7.12 -7.20
CA GLN A 43 -8.27 -8.47 -7.18
C GLN A 43 -7.32 -8.69 -6.01
N ILE A 44 -7.46 -9.85 -5.36
CA ILE A 44 -6.53 -10.32 -4.33
C ILE A 44 -6.18 -11.78 -4.66
N TYR A 45 -4.92 -12.08 -4.94
CA TYR A 45 -4.56 -13.41 -5.43
C TYR A 45 -3.14 -13.85 -5.07
N ASP A 46 -2.72 -14.99 -5.61
CA ASP A 46 -1.49 -15.70 -5.27
C ASP A 46 -1.44 -16.08 -3.78
N ARG A 47 -0.45 -15.66 -3.03
CA ARG A 47 -0.31 -15.90 -1.59
C ARG A 47 -0.45 -14.62 -0.76
N ALA A 48 -1.11 -13.62 -1.31
CA ALA A 48 -1.34 -12.35 -0.64
C ALA A 48 -2.09 -12.52 0.70
N ARG A 49 -1.68 -11.75 1.69
CA ARG A 49 -2.28 -11.77 3.03
C ARG A 49 -2.77 -10.39 3.41
N VAL A 50 -4.05 -10.30 3.76
CA VAL A 50 -4.70 -9.05 4.17
C VAL A 50 -5.32 -9.24 5.53
N SER A 51 -4.93 -8.43 6.51
CA SER A 51 -5.48 -8.49 7.86
C SER A 51 -5.76 -7.09 8.41
N ALA A 52 -6.83 -6.95 9.18
CA ALA A 52 -7.24 -5.72 9.83
C ALA A 52 -7.20 -4.48 8.89
N SER A 53 -7.56 -4.66 7.62
CA SER A 53 -7.35 -3.66 6.58
C SER A 53 -8.60 -3.43 5.75
N ARG A 54 -8.65 -2.28 5.09
CA ARG A 54 -9.72 -1.90 4.18
C ARG A 54 -9.18 -1.76 2.77
N ILE A 55 -9.64 -2.62 1.87
CA ILE A 55 -9.26 -2.64 0.46
C ILE A 55 -10.50 -2.32 -0.38
N VAL A 56 -10.45 -1.26 -1.16
CA VAL A 56 -11.65 -0.79 -1.86
C VAL A 56 -11.41 -0.44 -3.33
N HIS A 57 -12.49 -0.28 -4.06
CA HIS A 57 -12.60 0.10 -5.47
C HIS A 57 -11.99 -0.93 -6.43
N GLN A 58 -10.81 -0.69 -6.98
CA GLN A 58 -10.16 -1.48 -8.03
C GLN A 58 -8.73 -1.86 -7.66
N ALA A 59 -8.40 -1.83 -6.36
CA ALA A 59 -7.07 -2.14 -5.86
C ALA A 59 -6.63 -3.57 -6.23
N GLN A 60 -5.33 -3.76 -6.41
CA GLN A 60 -4.72 -5.03 -6.79
C GLN A 60 -3.70 -5.47 -5.74
N ILE A 61 -3.89 -6.64 -5.16
CA ILE A 61 -2.99 -7.19 -4.14
C ILE A 61 -2.60 -8.61 -4.57
N TYR A 62 -1.31 -8.87 -4.79
CA TYR A 62 -0.88 -10.18 -5.28
C TYR A 62 0.57 -10.54 -4.91
N GLY A 63 1.02 -11.69 -5.38
CA GLY A 63 2.31 -12.25 -5.01
C GLY A 63 2.30 -12.76 -3.57
N ASP A 64 3.37 -12.49 -2.84
CA ASP A 64 3.54 -12.77 -1.41
C ASP A 64 3.32 -11.52 -0.55
N ALA A 65 2.60 -10.53 -1.04
CA ALA A 65 2.36 -9.26 -0.35
C ALA A 65 1.64 -9.46 0.99
N VAL A 66 2.09 -8.73 2.01
CA VAL A 66 1.52 -8.75 3.35
C VAL A 66 1.01 -7.37 3.73
N ILE A 67 -0.28 -7.28 4.04
CA ILE A 67 -0.96 -6.03 4.36
C ILE A 67 -1.63 -6.15 5.72
N ARG A 68 -1.35 -5.20 6.59
CA ARG A 68 -1.89 -5.15 7.93
C ARG A 68 -2.15 -3.71 8.37
N TYR A 69 -3.35 -3.44 8.88
CA TYR A 69 -3.77 -2.10 9.29
C TYR A 69 -3.52 -1.04 8.21
N ALA A 70 -4.11 -1.23 7.04
CA ALA A 70 -3.98 -0.33 5.91
C ALA A 70 -5.33 0.01 5.28
N PHE A 71 -5.37 1.19 4.66
CA PHE A 71 -6.43 1.60 3.77
C PHE A 71 -5.86 1.73 2.35
N ILE A 72 -6.29 0.84 1.46
CA ILE A 72 -5.81 0.77 0.07
C ILE A 72 -7.00 0.97 -0.85
N GLU A 73 -6.94 1.98 -1.70
CA GLU A 73 -8.07 2.37 -2.52
C GLU A 73 -7.70 2.76 -3.95
N HIS A 74 -8.74 3.00 -4.75
CA HIS A 74 -8.67 3.28 -6.18
C HIS A 74 -7.99 2.16 -6.96
N ARG A 75 -6.89 2.45 -7.66
CA ARG A 75 -6.11 1.50 -8.46
C ARG A 75 -4.73 1.22 -7.88
N ALA A 76 -4.59 1.42 -6.56
CA ALA A 76 -3.33 1.16 -5.89
C ALA A 76 -2.97 -0.34 -5.98
N GLU A 77 -1.69 -0.61 -6.10
CA GLU A 77 -1.16 -1.97 -6.25
C GLU A 77 -0.13 -2.30 -5.17
N VAL A 78 -0.23 -3.47 -4.56
CA VAL A 78 0.78 -4.02 -3.65
C VAL A 78 1.11 -5.44 -4.07
N PHE A 79 2.37 -5.71 -4.40
CA PHE A 79 2.73 -7.02 -4.97
C PHE A 79 4.16 -7.46 -4.67
N ASP A 80 4.56 -8.60 -5.23
CA ASP A 80 5.79 -9.33 -4.94
C ASP A 80 5.88 -9.71 -3.46
N PHE A 81 6.89 -9.25 -2.73
CA PHE A 81 7.12 -9.49 -1.30
C PHE A 81 6.93 -8.21 -0.47
N ALA A 82 6.19 -7.25 -1.00
CA ALA A 82 5.97 -5.97 -0.33
C ALA A 82 5.20 -6.13 0.98
N SER A 83 5.56 -5.32 1.97
CA SER A 83 4.92 -5.31 3.28
C SER A 83 4.37 -3.92 3.62
N ILE A 84 3.09 -3.88 3.96
CA ILE A 84 2.41 -2.69 4.48
C ILE A 84 2.01 -2.99 5.93
N GLU A 85 2.51 -2.23 6.87
CA GLU A 85 2.26 -2.46 8.29
C GLU A 85 1.87 -1.17 9.04
N GLY A 86 0.59 -1.02 9.27
CA GLY A 86 0.05 -0.03 10.20
C GLY A 86 -0.14 -0.60 11.60
N ASN A 87 -0.87 0.12 12.42
CA ASN A 87 -1.34 -0.31 13.75
C ASN A 87 -2.79 0.17 13.98
N GLU A 88 -3.37 -0.14 15.12
CA GLU A 88 -4.77 0.17 15.42
C GLU A 88 -5.10 1.68 15.33
N GLU A 89 -4.16 2.54 15.66
CA GLU A 89 -4.32 4.00 15.63
C GLU A 89 -3.94 4.61 14.27
N ASN A 90 -2.88 4.08 13.66
CA ASN A 90 -2.29 4.62 12.42
C ASN A 90 -2.36 3.58 11.30
N ASN A 91 -3.35 3.71 10.43
CA ASN A 91 -3.45 2.88 9.22
C ASN A 91 -2.66 3.50 8.08
N VAL A 92 -1.80 2.73 7.44
CA VAL A 92 -1.09 3.16 6.23
C VAL A 92 -2.09 3.42 5.11
N TRP A 93 -1.92 4.51 4.37
CA TRP A 93 -2.84 4.90 3.31
C TRP A 93 -2.16 4.90 1.94
N LEU A 94 -2.67 4.04 1.05
CA LEU A 94 -2.32 4.01 -0.38
C LEU A 94 -3.53 4.36 -1.21
N CYS A 95 -3.40 5.30 -2.14
CA CYS A 95 -4.51 5.66 -3.01
C CYS A 95 -4.07 5.99 -4.45
N ASP A 96 -5.06 6.21 -5.29
CA ASP A 96 -4.93 6.49 -6.72
C ASP A 96 -4.25 5.34 -7.47
N CYS A 97 -3.10 5.58 -8.08
CA CYS A 97 -2.31 4.56 -8.78
C CYS A 97 -0.97 4.29 -8.08
N ALA A 98 -0.93 4.48 -6.74
CA ALA A 98 0.27 4.22 -5.95
C ALA A 98 0.68 2.74 -6.01
N LYS A 99 1.97 2.47 -5.99
CA LYS A 99 2.50 1.10 -6.03
C LYS A 99 3.54 0.86 -4.94
N VAL A 100 3.44 -0.30 -4.30
CA VAL A 100 4.45 -0.82 -3.38
C VAL A 100 4.81 -2.23 -3.80
N TYR A 101 6.07 -2.49 -4.14
CA TYR A 101 6.47 -3.77 -4.70
C TYR A 101 7.94 -4.15 -4.42
N GLY A 102 8.35 -5.32 -4.89
CA GLY A 102 9.64 -5.89 -4.56
C GLY A 102 9.66 -6.36 -3.11
N HIS A 103 10.66 -5.98 -2.36
CA HIS A 103 10.78 -6.21 -0.91
C HIS A 103 10.55 -4.91 -0.10
N ALA A 104 9.88 -3.94 -0.68
CA ALA A 104 9.62 -2.65 -0.06
C ALA A 104 8.76 -2.78 1.21
N GLN A 105 9.01 -1.92 2.17
CA GLN A 105 8.30 -1.88 3.42
C GLN A 105 7.73 -0.49 3.67
N VAL A 106 6.45 -0.40 3.98
CA VAL A 106 5.79 0.83 4.39
C VAL A 106 5.19 0.61 5.77
N LYS A 107 5.64 1.38 6.76
CA LYS A 107 5.26 1.20 8.17
C LYS A 107 4.73 2.47 8.80
N ALA A 108 3.62 2.38 9.51
CA ALA A 108 3.18 3.46 10.38
C ALA A 108 4.12 3.61 11.60
N GLY A 109 4.23 4.82 12.09
CA GLY A 109 4.88 5.08 13.37
C GLY A 109 3.94 4.84 14.55
N ILE A 110 4.48 4.94 15.75
CA ILE A 110 3.73 4.78 17.02
C ILE A 110 3.21 6.11 17.56
N GLU A 111 3.69 7.22 17.05
CA GLU A 111 3.27 8.56 17.46
C GLU A 111 1.95 8.93 16.79
N GLU A 112 1.24 9.90 17.34
CA GLU A 112 0.02 10.44 16.76
C GLU A 112 0.29 10.96 15.34
N ASP A 113 -0.61 10.65 14.41
CA ASP A 113 -0.51 11.00 12.98
C ASP A 113 0.76 10.49 12.24
N ALA A 114 1.48 9.52 12.80
CA ALA A 114 2.61 8.90 12.13
C ALA A 114 2.17 7.91 11.03
N ILE A 115 1.44 8.43 10.03
CA ILE A 115 0.78 7.67 8.97
C ILE A 115 1.49 7.91 7.64
N PRO A 116 2.15 6.90 7.07
CA PRO A 116 2.62 6.98 5.69
C PRO A 116 1.44 7.07 4.73
N THR A 117 1.50 8.04 3.82
CA THR A 117 0.48 8.25 2.80
C THR A 117 1.13 8.32 1.43
N ILE A 118 0.73 7.41 0.53
CA ILE A 118 1.31 7.29 -0.80
C ILE A 118 0.19 7.52 -1.83
N HIS A 119 0.31 8.62 -2.56
CA HIS A 119 -0.72 9.09 -3.47
C HIS A 119 -0.27 9.10 -4.92
N TYR A 120 -1.26 9.23 -5.80
CA TYR A 120 -1.12 9.37 -7.25
C TYR A 120 -0.31 8.21 -7.84
N SER A 121 0.67 8.47 -8.67
CA SER A 121 1.52 7.44 -9.27
C SER A 121 2.85 7.26 -8.54
N SER A 122 2.89 7.56 -7.24
CA SER A 122 4.10 7.37 -6.42
C SER A 122 4.38 5.89 -6.17
N GLN A 123 5.65 5.54 -6.07
CA GLN A 123 6.10 4.16 -5.98
C GLN A 123 7.13 3.97 -4.87
N VAL A 124 7.00 2.88 -4.13
CA VAL A 124 8.02 2.38 -3.20
C VAL A 124 8.41 0.98 -3.63
N ALA A 125 9.68 0.77 -3.95
CA ALA A 125 10.14 -0.41 -4.66
C ALA A 125 11.43 -1.00 -4.09
N GLU A 126 11.78 -2.18 -4.58
CA GLU A 126 13.03 -2.88 -4.26
C GLU A 126 13.13 -3.21 -2.76
N TYR A 127 14.09 -2.66 -2.02
CA TYR A 127 14.27 -2.85 -0.58
C TYR A 127 14.03 -1.57 0.21
N ALA A 128 13.38 -0.58 -0.39
CA ALA A 128 13.12 0.70 0.24
C ALA A 128 12.21 0.59 1.47
N ILE A 129 12.44 1.46 2.44
CA ILE A 129 11.65 1.54 3.66
C ILE A 129 11.09 2.95 3.81
N VAL A 130 9.78 3.05 3.99
CA VAL A 130 9.06 4.29 4.32
C VAL A 130 8.38 4.10 5.67
N GLU A 131 8.67 4.93 6.65
CA GLU A 131 8.16 4.76 8.01
C GLU A 131 7.81 6.11 8.68
N GLY A 132 6.65 6.16 9.33
CA GLY A 132 6.21 7.34 10.09
C GLY A 132 5.39 8.32 9.26
N ASN A 133 5.37 9.60 9.66
CA ASN A 133 4.61 10.65 8.99
C ASN A 133 5.30 11.06 7.67
N CYS A 134 5.08 10.28 6.63
CA CYS A 134 5.67 10.48 5.30
C CYS A 134 4.56 10.58 4.25
N VAL A 135 4.55 11.68 3.52
CA VAL A 135 3.58 11.91 2.43
C VAL A 135 4.32 11.95 1.10
N LEU A 136 3.98 11.03 0.21
CA LEU A 136 4.51 10.90 -1.14
C LEU A 136 3.42 11.24 -2.15
N LYS A 137 3.68 12.21 -3.05
CA LYS A 137 2.72 12.68 -4.07
C LYS A 137 3.38 12.81 -5.44
N HIS A 138 2.55 12.74 -6.48
CA HIS A 138 2.90 13.07 -7.88
C HIS A 138 4.22 12.46 -8.38
N HIS A 139 4.20 11.15 -8.64
CA HIS A 139 5.32 10.43 -9.27
C HIS A 139 6.62 10.36 -8.46
N VAL A 140 6.52 10.34 -7.14
CA VAL A 140 7.68 10.06 -6.28
C VAL A 140 8.11 8.61 -6.44
N LEU A 141 9.41 8.35 -6.60
CA LEU A 141 9.98 7.01 -6.61
C LEU A 141 11.00 6.86 -5.48
N ILE A 142 10.75 5.90 -4.61
CA ILE A 142 11.71 5.47 -3.59
C ILE A 142 12.12 4.03 -3.90
N GLY A 143 13.41 3.80 -4.12
CA GLY A 143 13.94 2.49 -4.53
C GLY A 143 15.32 2.19 -3.95
N GLY A 144 15.93 1.10 -4.40
CA GLY A 144 17.19 0.61 -3.86
C GLY A 144 17.05 0.16 -2.41
N ASN A 145 18.02 0.52 -1.58
CA ASN A 145 18.00 0.34 -0.13
C ASN A 145 17.69 1.67 0.62
N ALA A 146 16.97 2.58 -0.03
CA ALA A 146 16.68 3.89 0.54
C ALA A 146 15.76 3.80 1.77
N VAL A 147 15.99 4.67 2.74
CA VAL A 147 15.19 4.74 3.97
C VAL A 147 14.66 6.17 4.14
N VAL A 148 13.35 6.29 4.20
CA VAL A 148 12.63 7.54 4.49
C VAL A 148 11.87 7.33 5.80
N ARG A 149 12.27 8.02 6.86
CA ARG A 149 11.78 7.72 8.20
C ARG A 149 11.55 8.96 9.06
N GLY A 150 10.51 8.92 9.86
CA GLY A 150 10.17 9.92 10.85
C GLY A 150 9.09 10.86 10.36
N GLY A 151 9.39 12.12 10.18
CA GLY A 151 8.43 13.11 9.68
C GLY A 151 8.30 14.34 10.58
N PRO A 152 7.50 15.31 10.14
CA PRO A 152 6.76 15.29 8.87
C PRO A 152 7.67 15.34 7.64
N ILE A 153 7.54 14.38 6.75
CA ILE A 153 8.27 14.35 5.48
C ILE A 153 7.27 14.51 4.34
N LEU A 154 7.50 15.48 3.48
CA LEU A 154 6.76 15.66 2.23
C LEU A 154 7.72 15.50 1.05
N LEU A 155 7.41 14.56 0.17
CA LEU A 155 8.06 14.36 -1.12
C LEU A 155 7.03 14.56 -2.22
N ASP A 156 7.28 15.50 -3.12
CA ASP A 156 6.31 15.89 -4.14
C ASP A 156 6.98 16.16 -5.49
N GLU A 157 6.25 15.92 -6.56
CA GLU A 157 6.62 16.20 -7.94
C GLU A 157 7.95 15.58 -8.45
N HIS A 158 7.88 14.35 -8.94
CA HIS A 158 8.99 13.66 -9.62
C HIS A 158 10.27 13.48 -8.79
N VAL A 159 10.15 13.44 -7.46
CA VAL A 159 11.29 13.16 -6.58
C VAL A 159 11.71 11.71 -6.70
N VAL A 160 13.01 11.48 -6.90
CA VAL A 160 13.59 10.13 -6.96
C VAL A 160 14.63 9.97 -5.85
N ILE A 161 14.42 8.97 -4.99
CA ILE A 161 15.33 8.61 -3.89
C ILE A 161 15.76 7.16 -4.10
N GLN A 162 17.04 6.92 -4.30
CA GLN A 162 17.56 5.59 -4.66
C GLN A 162 18.88 5.27 -3.95
N GLY A 163 19.36 4.05 -4.15
CA GLY A 163 20.62 3.57 -3.58
C GLY A 163 20.54 3.42 -2.07
N GLU A 164 21.53 3.90 -1.35
CA GLU A 164 21.63 3.87 0.11
C GLU A 164 21.17 5.19 0.78
N SER A 165 20.32 5.95 0.09
CA SER A 165 19.88 7.28 0.56
C SER A 165 19.09 7.19 1.87
N ARG A 166 19.24 8.16 2.74
CA ARG A 166 18.54 8.26 4.01
C ARG A 166 17.92 9.63 4.19
N ILE A 167 16.62 9.70 4.35
CA ILE A 167 15.86 10.92 4.63
C ILE A 167 15.25 10.76 6.03
N THR A 168 15.58 11.65 6.94
CA THR A 168 15.09 11.59 8.33
C THR A 168 14.73 12.97 8.87
N GLY A 169 13.78 13.01 9.80
CA GLY A 169 13.34 14.24 10.45
C GLY A 169 12.26 14.98 9.66
N ALA A 170 12.15 16.29 9.88
CA ALA A 170 11.20 17.16 9.18
C ALA A 170 11.80 17.65 7.86
N VAL A 171 11.34 17.14 6.73
CA VAL A 171 11.94 17.39 5.41
C VAL A 171 10.85 17.63 4.37
N ILE A 172 11.04 18.65 3.54
CA ILE A 172 10.21 18.90 2.35
C ILE A 172 11.12 18.87 1.13
N ILE A 173 10.82 18.02 0.16
CA ILE A 173 11.51 17.96 -1.13
C ILE A 173 10.44 18.07 -2.21
N GLU A 174 10.47 19.13 -2.98
CA GLU A 174 9.56 19.44 -4.06
C GLU A 174 10.36 19.83 -5.30
N ASN A 175 9.93 19.37 -6.47
CA ASN A 175 10.55 19.71 -7.74
C ASN A 175 9.61 20.60 -8.54
N HIS A 176 9.91 21.88 -8.61
CA HIS A 176 9.11 22.87 -9.33
C HIS A 176 9.65 23.16 -10.74
#